data_2b6aa0cad62f8641ea57ea1e5f892624
#
_entry.id   2b6aa0cad62f8641ea57ea1e5f892624
#
_cell.length_a   1.000
_cell.length_b   1.000
_cell.length_c   1.000
_cell.angle_alpha   90.00
_cell.angle_beta   90.00
_cell.angle_gamma   90.00
#
_symmetry.space_group_name_H-M   'P 1'
#
loop_
_entity.id
_entity.type
_entity.pdbx_description
1 polymer ?
#
loop_
_entity_poly.entity_id
_entity_poly.type
_entity_poly.pdbx_seq_one_letter_code
_entity_poly.pdbx_strand_id
1 'polypeptide(L)'
;MDSELIQFVESCVNSFTDYDATVAEVYQSKISSRPRKGSGICIKIEDLPLVKSRKGSKPTRSLLDPYEKIAIHFVVSDGSNAVKCMAHNGVTLIPGGMPPADLTTALSLLTDSQRNGNQIQIFGSYQLHQGEKVFVVEKIEPQNDDKQSQLTTEQFQKFLAVCQEKKVSPLKLMMDDKTLWRHVYAADSIKQAVLLNCLSPFKKTDMIHIAVITSMGEGKDHLIENIMQPLVPTGVASTGKLCTIPGLFGAMSGEDLNSVELGLIGKMNNERIAVSEFQTWGSDVFGELMNMLANGYYTMQKGQIDVQRDACLNMSFWGNPDKSYSDKMDKLAMLDVFKEYTFQMISRMTLIFAQMSLTYGDDNADKFVKRKIMDNMTGKFETPQAKAELKMWRRFFKEYLRYVSRLNPDMDVIEDFIWQEFSSVEESEEFKKVFLQRAERENRKFQQFINLCKGLARLNGDSVVNSNHLYQAKTLFNTSLKTLIENIPLNVDLMEADGKVQQLYAALVRNSDSGQYDNLLEAKKRMSDLGLSLSDDMKTKLIDMGVMDIVDGRIMLYDL
;
A
#
# COMPACT_ATOMS: atom_id res chain seq x y z
N MET A 1 18.79 -7.63 -22.90
CA MET A 1 18.93 -6.24 -22.36
C MET A 1 20.23 -5.70 -22.91
N ASP A 2 20.28 -4.41 -23.22
CA ASP A 2 21.46 -3.75 -23.81
C ASP A 2 22.59 -3.66 -22.78
N SER A 3 23.83 -4.03 -23.18
CA SER A 3 24.99 -4.06 -22.30
C SER A 3 25.39 -2.65 -21.80
N GLU A 4 25.18 -1.62 -22.61
CA GLU A 4 25.50 -0.23 -22.27
C GLU A 4 24.58 0.30 -21.15
N LEU A 5 23.28 -0.01 -21.24
CA LEU A 5 22.32 0.34 -20.19
C LEU A 5 22.65 -0.35 -18.87
N ILE A 6 23.01 -1.65 -18.91
CA ILE A 6 23.42 -2.39 -17.72
C ILE A 6 24.66 -1.76 -17.09
N GLN A 7 25.69 -1.46 -17.88
CA GLN A 7 26.93 -0.84 -17.40
C GLN A 7 26.66 0.54 -16.79
N PHE A 8 25.79 1.33 -17.41
CA PHE A 8 25.41 2.62 -16.86
C PHE A 8 24.71 2.49 -15.50
N VAL A 9 23.71 1.60 -15.40
CA VAL A 9 22.98 1.34 -14.15
C VAL A 9 23.93 0.82 -13.06
N GLU A 10 24.85 -0.08 -13.41
CA GLU A 10 25.88 -0.58 -12.50
C GLU A 10 26.80 0.53 -11.99
N SER A 11 27.23 1.43 -12.87
CA SER A 11 28.01 2.61 -12.50
C SER A 11 27.27 3.51 -11.51
N CYS A 12 25.97 3.76 -11.74
CA CYS A 12 25.15 4.53 -10.80
C CYS A 12 25.05 3.83 -9.44
N VAL A 13 24.71 2.54 -9.44
CA VAL A 13 24.55 1.75 -8.21
C VAL A 13 25.85 1.69 -7.39
N ASN A 14 26.99 1.59 -8.06
CA ASN A 14 28.30 1.58 -7.40
C ASN A 14 28.66 2.95 -6.78
N SER A 15 28.08 4.05 -7.29
CA SER A 15 28.24 5.39 -6.69
C SER A 15 27.34 5.60 -5.47
N PHE A 16 26.28 4.79 -5.29
CA PHE A 16 25.39 4.92 -4.16
C PHE A 16 26.08 4.45 -2.87
N THR A 17 25.94 5.23 -1.82
CA THR A 17 26.49 4.87 -0.52
C THR A 17 25.71 3.70 0.09
N ASP A 18 26.41 2.77 0.74
CA ASP A 18 25.78 1.58 1.39
C ASP A 18 24.92 1.92 2.63
N TYR A 19 24.72 3.22 2.89
CA TYR A 19 24.09 3.72 4.10
C TYR A 19 22.55 3.69 4.09
N ASP A 20 21.91 3.41 2.95
CA ASP A 20 20.45 3.38 2.84
C ASP A 20 19.88 1.96 2.97
N ALA A 21 20.19 1.31 4.09
CA ALA A 21 19.46 0.11 4.45
C ALA A 21 18.07 0.48 4.99
N THR A 22 17.02 -0.21 4.52
CA THR A 22 15.72 -0.19 5.21
C THR A 22 15.89 -0.74 6.63
N VAL A 23 14.97 -0.45 7.55
CA VAL A 23 15.00 -1.07 8.89
C VAL A 23 14.99 -2.59 8.77
N ALA A 24 14.31 -3.14 7.76
CA ALA A 24 14.33 -4.57 7.45
C ALA A 24 15.74 -5.08 7.11
N GLU A 25 16.47 -4.39 6.24
CA GLU A 25 17.85 -4.76 5.89
C GLU A 25 18.81 -4.56 7.06
N VAL A 26 18.60 -3.51 7.85
CA VAL A 26 19.33 -3.29 9.10
C VAL A 26 19.04 -4.44 10.07
N TYR A 27 17.78 -4.85 10.24
CA TYR A 27 17.37 -5.95 11.10
C TYR A 27 17.98 -7.29 10.67
N GLN A 28 18.01 -7.57 9.37
CA GLN A 28 18.56 -8.81 8.81
C GLN A 28 20.10 -8.83 8.79
N SER A 29 20.74 -7.67 8.99
CA SER A 29 22.20 -7.60 8.92
C SER A 29 22.85 -8.42 10.05
N LYS A 30 23.99 -9.03 9.75
CA LYS A 30 24.81 -9.69 10.75
C LYS A 30 25.43 -8.66 11.70
N ILE A 31 25.76 -9.09 12.93
CA ILE A 31 26.56 -8.29 13.85
C ILE A 31 27.85 -7.87 13.14
N SER A 32 28.06 -6.58 12.99
CA SER A 32 29.18 -6.03 12.25
C SER A 32 29.54 -4.67 12.84
N SER A 33 30.82 -4.39 12.94
CA SER A 33 31.34 -3.08 13.31
C SER A 33 31.21 -2.03 12.19
N ARG A 34 30.72 -2.40 11.01
CA ARG A 34 30.51 -1.44 9.92
C ARG A 34 29.28 -0.59 10.22
N PRO A 35 29.42 0.74 10.16
CA PRO A 35 28.29 1.65 10.35
C PRO A 35 27.21 1.39 9.29
N ARG A 36 25.97 1.56 9.68
CA ARG A 36 24.81 1.46 8.82
C ARG A 36 23.86 2.60 9.11
N LYS A 37 23.03 2.91 8.13
CA LYS A 37 21.97 3.90 8.24
C LYS A 37 20.63 3.20 8.12
N GLY A 38 19.69 3.53 8.97
CA GLY A 38 18.30 3.11 8.87
C GLY A 38 17.36 4.30 9.02
N SER A 39 16.21 4.24 8.39
CA SER A 39 15.17 5.26 8.49
C SER A 39 13.87 4.64 8.98
N GLY A 40 13.17 5.32 9.85
CA GLY A 40 11.89 4.85 10.38
C GLY A 40 11.32 5.81 11.42
N ILE A 41 10.28 5.36 12.09
CA ILE A 41 9.61 6.10 13.16
C ILE A 41 9.97 5.46 14.49
N CYS A 42 10.27 6.28 15.50
CA CYS A 42 10.39 5.82 16.87
C CYS A 42 9.02 5.37 17.36
N ILE A 43 8.86 4.08 17.63
CA ILE A 43 7.58 3.51 18.10
C ILE A 43 7.52 3.32 19.59
N LYS A 44 8.67 3.28 20.26
CA LYS A 44 8.76 3.10 21.70
C LYS A 44 10.06 3.70 22.22
N ILE A 45 9.99 4.47 23.28
CA ILE A 45 11.12 4.86 24.09
C ILE A 45 11.01 4.06 25.39
N GLU A 46 12.00 3.19 25.65
CA GLU A 46 12.03 2.43 26.89
C GLU A 46 12.42 3.35 28.05
N ASP A 47 11.93 3.03 29.24
CA ASP A 47 12.17 3.87 30.41
C ASP A 47 13.66 4.16 30.59
N LEU A 48 13.98 5.44 30.73
CA LEU A 48 15.29 5.87 31.14
C LEU A 48 15.64 5.20 32.48
N PRO A 49 16.85 4.65 32.65
CA PRO A 49 17.22 4.09 33.93
C PRO A 49 17.04 5.14 35.02
N LEU A 50 16.29 4.77 36.07
CA LEU A 50 16.09 5.63 37.22
C LEU A 50 17.44 5.84 37.90
N VAL A 51 17.92 7.06 37.92
CA VAL A 51 19.11 7.44 38.68
C VAL A 51 18.77 7.22 40.17
N LYS A 52 19.39 6.23 40.79
CA LYS A 52 19.28 6.04 42.25
C LYS A 52 20.01 7.19 42.92
N SER A 53 19.25 8.15 43.42
CA SER A 53 19.82 9.22 44.22
C SER A 53 20.44 8.60 45.50
N ARG A 54 21.62 9.03 45.85
CA ARG A 54 22.27 8.66 47.11
C ARG A 54 21.40 9.11 48.29
N LYS A 55 20.93 8.15 49.07
CA LYS A 55 20.16 8.31 50.34
C LYS A 55 18.76 8.88 50.23
N GLY A 56 17.78 8.01 50.18
CA GLY A 56 16.46 8.22 50.82
C GLY A 56 15.45 9.12 50.12
N SER A 57 15.77 9.76 49.02
CA SER A 57 14.82 10.53 48.21
C SER A 57 14.16 9.66 47.14
N LYS A 58 12.90 9.92 46.84
CA LYS A 58 12.19 9.25 45.73
C LYS A 58 13.00 9.40 44.46
N PRO A 59 13.14 8.32 43.66
CA PRO A 59 13.89 8.39 42.42
C PRO A 59 13.24 9.42 41.51
N THR A 60 13.97 10.48 41.23
CA THR A 60 13.57 11.50 40.24
C THR A 60 14.15 11.12 38.90
N ARG A 61 13.32 11.13 37.87
CA ARG A 61 13.77 11.02 36.47
C ARG A 61 14.53 12.31 36.14
N SER A 62 15.82 12.35 36.40
CA SER A 62 16.66 13.46 36.03
C SER A 62 17.38 13.12 34.74
N LEU A 63 17.05 13.83 33.67
CA LEU A 63 17.73 13.78 32.37
C LEU A 63 19.12 14.44 32.36
N LEU A 64 19.61 14.93 33.52
CA LEU A 64 20.62 15.96 33.55
C LEU A 64 21.80 15.70 34.48
N ASP A 65 22.13 14.46 34.78
CA ASP A 65 23.44 14.22 35.40
C ASP A 65 24.51 13.98 34.32
N PRO A 66 25.37 14.97 34.03
CA PRO A 66 26.32 14.89 32.95
C PRO A 66 27.46 13.89 33.17
N TYR A 67 27.54 13.28 34.33
CA TYR A 67 28.63 12.39 34.73
C TYR A 67 28.26 10.90 34.78
N GLU A 68 26.98 10.54 34.67
CA GLU A 68 26.57 9.15 34.59
C GLU A 68 26.40 8.71 33.12
N LYS A 69 26.92 7.53 32.79
CA LYS A 69 26.71 6.92 31.47
C LYS A 69 25.23 6.49 31.37
N ILE A 70 24.42 7.34 30.80
CA ILE A 70 23.01 7.09 30.57
C ILE A 70 22.86 6.50 29.16
N ALA A 71 22.16 5.37 29.06
CA ALA A 71 21.76 4.81 27.78
C ALA A 71 20.24 5.04 27.58
N ILE A 72 19.88 5.52 26.42
CA ILE A 72 18.47 5.57 25.96
C ILE A 72 18.22 4.33 25.13
N HIS A 73 17.26 3.51 25.56
CA HIS A 73 16.77 2.38 24.79
C HIS A 73 15.49 2.79 24.06
N PHE A 74 15.43 2.51 22.78
CA PHE A 74 14.27 2.84 21.95
C PHE A 74 14.12 1.86 20.79
N VAL A 75 12.94 1.86 20.16
CA VAL A 75 12.62 0.98 19.04
C VAL A 75 12.26 1.83 17.84
N VAL A 76 12.90 1.59 16.70
CA VAL A 76 12.60 2.23 15.42
C VAL A 76 11.97 1.21 14.49
N SER A 77 10.91 1.61 13.79
CA SER A 77 10.19 0.77 12.83
C SER A 77 9.95 1.53 11.52
N ASP A 78 10.05 0.81 10.42
CA ASP A 78 9.63 1.27 9.08
C ASP A 78 8.21 0.78 8.70
N GLY A 79 7.49 0.21 9.67
CA GLY A 79 6.18 -0.39 9.47
C GLY A 79 6.23 -1.89 9.11
N SER A 80 7.34 -2.38 8.56
CA SER A 80 7.53 -3.81 8.23
C SER A 80 8.33 -4.55 9.30
N ASN A 81 9.33 -3.89 9.86
CA ASN A 81 10.23 -4.43 10.87
C ASN A 81 10.50 -3.41 11.97
N ALA A 82 10.98 -3.91 13.10
CA ALA A 82 11.34 -3.07 14.23
C ALA A 82 12.74 -3.44 14.75
N VAL A 83 13.55 -2.43 15.02
CA VAL A 83 14.92 -2.57 15.51
C VAL A 83 15.04 -1.98 16.91
N LYS A 84 15.53 -2.79 17.87
CA LYS A 84 15.93 -2.31 19.19
C LYS A 84 17.22 -1.50 19.05
N CYS A 85 17.17 -0.27 19.49
CA CYS A 85 18.26 0.69 19.42
C CYS A 85 18.71 1.10 20.82
N MET A 86 19.98 1.48 20.93
CA MET A 86 20.55 2.02 22.16
C MET A 86 21.48 3.18 21.82
N ALA A 87 21.27 4.31 22.47
CA ALA A 87 22.16 5.45 22.40
C ALA A 87 22.80 5.71 23.77
N HIS A 88 24.12 5.86 23.80
CA HIS A 88 24.87 6.11 25.03
C HIS A 88 25.24 7.59 25.15
N ASN A 89 25.32 8.07 26.39
CA ASN A 89 25.98 9.33 26.68
C ASN A 89 27.48 9.25 26.35
N GLY A 90 27.99 10.17 25.54
CA GLY A 90 29.38 10.19 25.08
C GLY A 90 29.64 9.54 23.71
N VAL A 91 28.59 9.01 23.06
CA VAL A 91 28.58 8.74 21.64
C VAL A 91 28.04 10.00 20.94
N THR A 92 28.70 10.47 19.90
CA THR A 92 28.27 11.66 19.16
C THR A 92 26.96 11.35 18.46
N LEU A 93 25.84 11.80 19.00
CA LEU A 93 24.51 11.59 18.41
C LEU A 93 24.21 12.58 17.27
N ILE A 94 24.96 13.67 17.20
CA ILE A 94 24.82 14.73 16.18
C ILE A 94 26.20 15.13 15.68
N PRO A 95 26.39 15.48 14.39
CA PRO A 95 27.67 15.96 13.89
C PRO A 95 28.07 17.22 14.62
N GLY A 96 29.21 17.21 15.30
CA GLY A 96 29.78 18.38 15.98
C GLY A 96 30.13 18.20 17.45
N GLY A 97 29.79 17.09 18.07
CA GLY A 97 30.36 16.64 19.35
C GLY A 97 30.15 17.54 20.56
N MET A 98 28.91 17.84 20.94
CA MET A 98 28.58 18.48 22.22
C MET A 98 27.85 17.49 23.16
N PRO A 99 28.42 17.15 24.33
CA PRO A 99 27.96 15.98 25.07
C PRO A 99 26.54 16.07 25.66
N PRO A 100 26.16 16.99 26.54
CA PRO A 100 24.84 16.92 27.21
C PRO A 100 23.66 17.44 26.38
N ALA A 101 23.89 18.37 25.48
CA ALA A 101 22.88 18.92 24.59
C ALA A 101 22.38 17.87 23.57
N ASP A 102 23.25 16.98 23.16
CA ASP A 102 22.97 15.97 22.14
C ASP A 102 21.96 14.92 22.61
N LEU A 103 22.06 14.48 23.86
CA LEU A 103 21.13 13.49 24.42
C LEU A 103 19.73 14.08 24.61
N THR A 104 19.63 15.33 25.03
CA THR A 104 18.36 16.04 25.16
C THR A 104 17.71 16.29 23.80
N THR A 105 18.52 16.66 22.81
CA THR A 105 18.06 16.84 21.42
C THR A 105 17.63 15.52 20.82
N ALA A 106 18.41 14.45 21.00
CA ALA A 106 18.06 13.11 20.55
C ALA A 106 16.76 12.63 21.18
N LEU A 107 16.57 12.84 22.48
CA LEU A 107 15.33 12.47 23.17
C LEU A 107 14.14 13.31 22.67
N SER A 108 14.35 14.58 22.38
CA SER A 108 13.33 15.45 21.77
C SER A 108 12.91 14.93 20.40
N LEU A 109 13.86 14.58 19.54
CA LEU A 109 13.61 14.01 18.21
C LEU A 109 12.89 12.66 18.30
N LEU A 110 13.32 11.77 19.21
CA LEU A 110 12.67 10.48 19.43
C LEU A 110 11.24 10.66 19.95
N THR A 111 11.02 11.59 20.86
CA THR A 111 9.71 11.90 21.41
C THR A 111 8.80 12.51 20.35
N ASP A 112 9.32 13.40 19.54
CA ASP A 112 8.59 14.00 18.43
C ASP A 112 8.23 12.93 17.37
N SER A 113 9.19 12.09 17.01
CA SER A 113 8.95 10.95 16.12
C SER A 113 7.88 10.00 16.66
N GLN A 114 7.93 9.66 17.94
CA GLN A 114 6.94 8.79 18.58
C GLN A 114 5.54 9.40 18.60
N ARG A 115 5.44 10.70 18.88
CA ARG A 115 4.15 11.40 19.03
C ARG A 115 3.53 11.80 17.70
N ASN A 116 4.34 12.32 16.80
CA ASN A 116 3.88 12.96 15.58
C ASN A 116 4.08 12.10 14.34
N GLY A 117 4.75 10.96 14.46
CA GLY A 117 5.04 10.08 13.34
C GLY A 117 6.13 10.62 12.41
N ASN A 118 6.89 11.64 12.85
CA ASN A 118 7.99 12.17 12.08
C ASN A 118 9.09 11.12 11.91
N GLN A 119 9.52 10.91 10.68
CA GLN A 119 10.57 9.94 10.42
C GLN A 119 11.93 10.44 10.88
N ILE A 120 12.72 9.53 11.42
CA ILE A 120 14.09 9.78 11.86
C ILE A 120 15.04 8.87 11.11
N GLN A 121 16.28 9.34 10.97
CA GLN A 121 17.41 8.55 10.48
C GLN A 121 18.31 8.20 11.65
N ILE A 122 18.67 6.93 11.75
CA ILE A 122 19.60 6.41 12.73
C ILE A 122 20.85 5.88 12.03
N PHE A 123 21.99 6.21 12.57
CA PHE A 123 23.30 5.75 12.09
C PHE A 123 23.98 5.00 13.23
N GLY A 124 24.56 3.87 12.94
CA GLY A 124 25.22 3.06 13.96
C GLY A 124 25.57 1.66 13.49
N SER A 125 25.83 0.79 14.41
CA SER A 125 26.23 -0.59 14.13
C SER A 125 25.60 -1.57 15.11
N TYR A 126 25.41 -2.83 14.65
CA TYR A 126 24.95 -3.88 15.54
C TYR A 126 26.03 -4.37 16.46
N GLN A 127 25.72 -4.43 17.73
CA GLN A 127 26.58 -4.97 18.77
C GLN A 127 25.81 -5.93 19.66
N LEU A 128 26.55 -6.79 20.39
CA LEU A 128 25.98 -7.61 21.45
C LEU A 128 26.02 -6.80 22.76
N HIS A 129 24.84 -6.54 23.31
CA HIS A 129 24.70 -5.92 24.62
C HIS A 129 23.94 -6.86 25.54
N GLN A 130 24.57 -7.30 26.65
CA GLN A 130 24.00 -8.27 27.60
C GLN A 130 23.44 -9.55 26.94
N GLY A 131 24.06 -10.02 25.86
CA GLY A 131 23.63 -11.21 25.11
C GLY A 131 22.54 -10.96 24.06
N GLU A 132 21.96 -9.77 24.00
CA GLU A 132 21.00 -9.39 22.98
C GLU A 132 21.68 -8.62 21.83
N LYS A 133 21.16 -8.80 20.62
CA LYS A 133 21.56 -8.03 19.44
C LYS A 133 20.87 -6.66 19.48
N VAL A 134 21.63 -5.60 19.64
CA VAL A 134 21.14 -4.21 19.74
C VAL A 134 21.87 -3.36 18.70
N PHE A 135 21.13 -2.44 18.08
CA PHE A 135 21.69 -1.44 17.18
C PHE A 135 22.19 -0.26 18.02
N VAL A 136 23.51 -0.14 18.17
CA VAL A 136 24.13 0.97 18.89
C VAL A 136 24.16 2.17 17.96
N VAL A 137 23.45 3.21 18.36
CA VAL A 137 23.25 4.42 17.55
C VAL A 137 24.35 5.42 17.87
N GLU A 138 25.02 5.87 16.83
CA GLU A 138 26.07 6.89 16.87
C GLU A 138 25.53 8.28 16.53
N LYS A 139 24.42 8.34 15.77
CA LYS A 139 23.82 9.59 15.32
C LYS A 139 22.33 9.40 15.08
N ILE A 140 21.52 10.40 15.47
CA ILE A 140 20.10 10.50 15.11
C ILE A 140 19.89 11.85 14.43
N GLU A 141 19.19 11.83 13.31
CA GLU A 141 18.77 13.04 12.60
C GLU A 141 17.28 13.01 12.33
N PRO A 142 16.61 14.17 12.33
CA PRO A 142 15.29 14.21 11.72
C PRO A 142 15.47 13.79 10.25
N GLN A 143 14.61 12.88 9.81
CA GLN A 143 14.51 12.67 8.38
C GLN A 143 13.76 13.90 7.86
N ASN A 144 14.49 14.88 7.36
CA ASN A 144 13.88 15.94 6.58
C ASN A 144 13.07 15.26 5.49
N ASP A 145 11.91 15.82 5.10
CA ASP A 145 11.08 15.35 3.98
C ASP A 145 11.84 15.25 2.65
N ASP A 146 13.03 15.80 2.61
CA ASP A 146 14.09 15.51 1.65
C ASP A 146 14.68 14.09 1.83
N LYS A 147 13.89 13.08 1.50
CA LYS A 147 14.44 11.77 1.11
C LYS A 147 15.21 11.96 -0.20
N GLN A 148 16.38 12.58 -0.14
CA GLN A 148 17.16 12.81 -1.35
C GLN A 148 17.48 11.45 -1.97
N SER A 149 16.97 11.27 -3.19
CA SER A 149 17.44 10.18 -4.03
C SER A 149 18.96 10.29 -4.12
N GLN A 150 19.65 9.17 -4.03
CA GLN A 150 21.09 9.14 -4.29
C GLN A 150 21.40 9.30 -5.79
N LEU A 151 20.37 9.20 -6.63
CA LEU A 151 20.48 9.46 -8.06
C LEU A 151 20.60 10.98 -8.27
N THR A 152 21.76 11.42 -8.77
CA THR A 152 21.96 12.84 -9.08
C THR A 152 21.14 13.26 -10.29
N THR A 153 20.89 14.56 -10.44
CA THR A 153 20.17 15.08 -11.61
C THR A 153 20.91 14.75 -12.92
N GLU A 154 22.24 14.77 -12.91
CA GLU A 154 23.04 14.42 -14.09
C GLU A 154 22.88 12.93 -14.44
N GLN A 155 22.95 12.03 -13.46
CA GLN A 155 22.74 10.60 -13.66
C GLN A 155 21.31 10.32 -14.14
N PHE A 156 20.33 11.01 -13.58
CA PHE A 156 18.94 10.88 -14.00
C PHE A 156 18.74 11.30 -15.47
N GLN A 157 19.25 12.47 -15.86
CA GLN A 157 19.15 12.96 -17.25
C GLN A 157 19.88 12.01 -18.22
N LYS A 158 21.05 11.51 -17.84
CA LYS A 158 21.79 10.55 -18.64
C LYS A 158 21.06 9.23 -18.79
N PHE A 159 20.40 8.76 -17.72
CA PHE A 159 19.54 7.56 -17.80
C PHE A 159 18.41 7.75 -18.80
N LEU A 160 17.70 8.89 -18.75
CA LEU A 160 16.64 9.19 -19.71
C LEU A 160 17.17 9.26 -21.15
N ALA A 161 18.33 9.86 -21.36
CA ALA A 161 18.96 9.94 -22.68
C ALA A 161 19.29 8.54 -23.24
N VAL A 162 19.87 7.65 -22.41
CA VAL A 162 20.14 6.26 -22.78
C VAL A 162 18.84 5.52 -23.10
N CYS A 163 17.79 5.71 -22.29
CA CYS A 163 16.47 5.11 -22.56
C CYS A 163 15.89 5.58 -23.90
N GLN A 164 16.01 6.87 -24.20
CA GLN A 164 15.54 7.46 -25.46
C GLN A 164 16.31 6.91 -26.67
N GLU A 165 17.64 6.82 -26.57
CA GLU A 165 18.50 6.23 -27.63
C GLU A 165 18.10 4.77 -27.92
N LYS A 166 17.86 3.99 -26.88
CA LYS A 166 17.44 2.59 -26.98
C LYS A 166 15.96 2.41 -27.29
N LYS A 167 15.18 3.49 -27.43
CA LYS A 167 13.73 3.49 -27.68
C LYS A 167 12.93 2.67 -26.66
N VAL A 168 13.33 2.74 -25.39
CA VAL A 168 12.66 2.08 -24.28
C VAL A 168 12.32 3.12 -23.20
N SER A 169 11.11 3.11 -22.67
CA SER A 169 10.79 4.02 -21.57
C SER A 169 11.24 3.44 -20.24
N PRO A 170 11.53 4.30 -19.23
CA PRO A 170 11.82 3.86 -17.87
C PRO A 170 10.74 2.95 -17.28
N LEU A 171 9.45 3.27 -17.49
CA LEU A 171 8.34 2.43 -17.07
C LEU A 171 8.41 1.03 -17.69
N LYS A 172 8.66 0.95 -18.99
CA LYS A 172 8.79 -0.34 -19.69
C LYS A 172 9.96 -1.17 -19.15
N LEU A 173 11.08 -0.52 -18.81
CA LEU A 173 12.22 -1.19 -18.17
C LEU A 173 11.86 -1.70 -16.77
N MET A 174 11.14 -0.90 -15.97
CA MET A 174 10.65 -1.35 -14.66
C MET A 174 9.69 -2.53 -14.75
N MET A 175 8.91 -2.63 -15.83
CA MET A 175 7.95 -3.72 -16.07
C MET A 175 8.59 -4.97 -16.70
N ASP A 176 9.84 -4.89 -17.17
CA ASP A 176 10.51 -6.00 -17.85
C ASP A 176 10.81 -7.16 -16.88
N ASP A 177 10.50 -8.37 -17.32
CA ASP A 177 10.71 -9.60 -16.55
C ASP A 177 12.20 -9.92 -16.29
N LYS A 178 13.11 -9.26 -17.00
CA LYS A 178 14.56 -9.37 -16.78
C LYS A 178 15.08 -8.41 -15.71
N THR A 179 14.26 -7.45 -15.26
CA THR A 179 14.61 -6.46 -14.23
C THR A 179 13.96 -6.81 -12.90
N LEU A 180 12.81 -6.19 -12.62
CA LEU A 180 12.14 -6.33 -11.33
C LEU A 180 11.27 -7.58 -11.22
N TRP A 181 10.63 -8.00 -12.35
CA TRP A 181 9.58 -9.02 -12.36
C TRP A 181 10.10 -10.44 -12.62
N ARG A 182 11.39 -10.67 -12.42
CA ARG A 182 12.05 -11.97 -12.66
C ARG A 182 11.38 -13.14 -11.91
N HIS A 183 10.92 -12.90 -10.69
CA HIS A 183 10.33 -13.93 -9.82
C HIS A 183 8.80 -13.86 -9.73
N VAL A 184 8.20 -12.79 -10.21
CA VAL A 184 6.75 -12.56 -10.12
C VAL A 184 6.22 -12.32 -11.53
N TYR A 185 5.13 -12.97 -11.88
CA TYR A 185 4.44 -12.69 -13.13
C TYR A 185 3.07 -12.07 -12.87
N ALA A 186 2.79 -11.00 -13.60
CA ALA A 186 1.50 -10.34 -13.60
C ALA A 186 1.26 -9.68 -14.96
N ALA A 187 0.01 -9.47 -15.33
CA ALA A 187 -0.34 -8.70 -16.52
C ALA A 187 0.21 -7.27 -16.43
N ASP A 188 0.48 -6.66 -17.57
CA ASP A 188 1.09 -5.33 -17.63
C ASP A 188 0.25 -4.27 -16.91
N SER A 189 -1.08 -4.39 -16.91
CA SER A 189 -1.98 -3.52 -16.14
C SER A 189 -1.74 -3.60 -14.64
N ILE A 190 -1.52 -4.80 -14.10
CA ILE A 190 -1.18 -5.00 -12.68
C ILE A 190 0.21 -4.46 -12.39
N LYS A 191 1.21 -4.71 -13.26
CA LYS A 191 2.57 -4.18 -13.10
C LYS A 191 2.55 -2.64 -13.04
N GLN A 192 1.83 -2.00 -13.95
CA GLN A 192 1.66 -0.54 -13.96
C GLN A 192 0.97 -0.03 -12.69
N ALA A 193 -0.13 -0.65 -12.29
CA ALA A 193 -0.86 -0.26 -11.08
C ALA A 193 0.01 -0.36 -9.82
N VAL A 194 0.79 -1.41 -9.68
CA VAL A 194 1.74 -1.60 -8.57
C VAL A 194 2.81 -0.52 -8.57
N LEU A 195 3.42 -0.22 -9.72
CA LEU A 195 4.45 0.80 -9.83
C LEU A 195 3.88 2.21 -9.56
N LEU A 196 2.67 2.51 -10.01
CA LEU A 196 1.96 3.75 -9.68
C LEU A 196 1.69 3.87 -8.18
N ASN A 197 1.28 2.78 -7.54
CA ASN A 197 1.10 2.75 -6.08
C ASN A 197 2.42 2.92 -5.32
N CYS A 198 3.57 2.55 -5.93
CA CYS A 198 4.90 2.77 -5.36
C CYS A 198 5.38 4.23 -5.39
N LEU A 199 4.70 5.14 -6.08
CA LEU A 199 5.00 6.57 -6.01
C LEU A 199 4.53 7.17 -4.69
N SER A 200 5.33 8.05 -4.08
CA SER A 200 4.88 8.78 -2.89
C SER A 200 3.91 9.90 -3.28
N PRO A 201 2.78 10.07 -2.57
CA PRO A 201 1.87 11.17 -2.83
C PRO A 201 2.46 12.50 -2.35
N PHE A 202 2.20 13.61 -3.07
CA PHE A 202 2.58 14.95 -2.62
C PHE A 202 1.59 15.51 -1.58
N LYS A 203 0.31 15.22 -1.80
CA LYS A 203 -0.81 15.69 -0.97
C LYS A 203 -1.95 14.68 -1.00
N LYS A 204 -2.93 14.88 -0.13
CA LYS A 204 -4.10 14.00 0.01
C LYS A 204 -4.85 13.72 -1.30
N THR A 205 -4.86 14.69 -2.22
CA THR A 205 -5.53 14.54 -3.53
C THR A 205 -4.73 13.70 -4.53
N ASP A 206 -3.45 13.46 -4.28
CA ASP A 206 -2.54 12.78 -5.22
C ASP A 206 -2.38 11.28 -4.92
N MET A 207 -3.14 10.76 -3.95
CA MET A 207 -3.07 9.35 -3.57
C MET A 207 -3.59 8.45 -4.69
N ILE A 208 -2.88 7.32 -4.87
CA ILE A 208 -3.26 6.27 -5.82
C ILE A 208 -3.50 4.98 -5.05
N HIS A 209 -4.76 4.71 -4.75
CA HIS A 209 -5.17 3.47 -4.08
C HIS A 209 -5.51 2.41 -5.12
N ILE A 210 -5.06 1.18 -4.88
CA ILE A 210 -5.37 0.04 -5.76
C ILE A 210 -5.97 -1.10 -4.97
N ALA A 211 -6.83 -1.88 -5.62
CA ALA A 211 -7.30 -3.16 -5.09
C ALA A 211 -7.12 -4.25 -6.14
N VAL A 212 -6.62 -5.40 -5.73
CA VAL A 212 -6.41 -6.57 -6.57
C VAL A 212 -7.04 -7.77 -5.88
N ILE A 213 -8.09 -8.30 -6.48
CA ILE A 213 -8.84 -9.44 -5.99
C ILE A 213 -8.62 -10.57 -6.98
N THR A 214 -7.98 -11.64 -6.52
CA THR A 214 -7.67 -12.79 -7.38
C THR A 214 -7.82 -14.09 -6.60
N SER A 215 -7.82 -15.21 -7.30
CA SER A 215 -7.84 -16.53 -6.70
C SER A 215 -6.71 -16.75 -5.68
N MET A 216 -6.89 -17.72 -4.80
CA MET A 216 -5.84 -18.14 -3.86
C MET A 216 -4.66 -18.74 -4.62
N GLY A 217 -3.44 -18.53 -4.08
CA GLY A 217 -2.24 -19.10 -4.66
C GLY A 217 -1.62 -18.33 -5.82
N GLU A 218 -2.21 -17.21 -6.27
CA GLU A 218 -1.70 -16.37 -7.37
C GLU A 218 -0.41 -15.59 -7.06
N GLY A 219 0.11 -15.70 -5.84
CA GLY A 219 1.39 -15.07 -5.47
C GLY A 219 1.30 -13.58 -5.10
N LYS A 220 0.16 -13.12 -4.58
CA LYS A 220 -0.02 -11.74 -4.11
C LYS A 220 1.01 -11.31 -3.08
N ASP A 221 1.22 -12.13 -2.05
CA ASP A 221 2.22 -11.85 -1.00
C ASP A 221 3.63 -11.81 -1.59
N HIS A 222 3.90 -12.69 -2.54
CA HIS A 222 5.18 -12.71 -3.25
C HIS A 222 5.43 -11.42 -4.05
N LEU A 223 4.37 -10.80 -4.56
CA LEU A 223 4.44 -9.51 -5.24
C LEU A 223 4.77 -8.38 -4.24
N ILE A 224 4.11 -8.37 -3.07
CA ILE A 224 4.40 -7.39 -2.01
C ILE A 224 5.86 -7.52 -1.56
N GLU A 225 6.30 -8.73 -1.23
CA GLU A 225 7.63 -9.01 -0.70
C GLU A 225 8.76 -8.80 -1.72
N ASN A 226 8.52 -9.16 -2.98
CA ASN A 226 9.59 -9.17 -3.99
C ASN A 226 9.59 -7.95 -4.91
N ILE A 227 8.50 -7.19 -4.99
CA ILE A 227 8.41 -5.98 -5.82
C ILE A 227 8.25 -4.74 -4.95
N MET A 228 7.20 -4.66 -4.13
CA MET A 228 6.90 -3.41 -3.42
C MET A 228 7.92 -3.10 -2.31
N GLN A 229 8.12 -4.00 -1.37
CA GLN A 229 9.01 -3.77 -0.22
C GLN A 229 10.47 -3.49 -0.60
N PRO A 230 11.07 -4.16 -1.62
CA PRO A 230 12.43 -3.85 -2.04
C PRO A 230 12.59 -2.48 -2.73
N LEU A 231 11.50 -1.96 -3.32
CA LEU A 231 11.55 -0.69 -4.04
C LEU A 231 11.31 0.51 -3.13
N VAL A 232 10.38 0.35 -2.18
CA VAL A 232 9.85 1.50 -1.41
C VAL A 232 9.45 1.06 -0.01
N PRO A 233 9.53 1.93 1.00
CA PRO A 233 9.00 1.62 2.33
C PRO A 233 7.53 1.25 2.22
N THR A 234 7.18 0.02 2.65
CA THR A 234 5.82 -0.51 2.56
C THR A 234 5.47 -1.19 3.87
N GLY A 235 4.54 -0.62 4.60
CA GLY A 235 3.92 -1.26 5.74
C GLY A 235 3.01 -2.39 5.27
N VAL A 236 3.03 -3.53 5.94
CA VAL A 236 2.17 -4.66 5.59
C VAL A 236 1.17 -4.91 6.71
N ALA A 237 -0.11 -4.77 6.38
CA ALA A 237 -1.22 -5.19 7.23
C ALA A 237 -1.73 -6.53 6.71
N SER A 238 -1.43 -7.59 7.47
CA SER A 238 -1.93 -8.95 7.22
C SER A 238 -2.84 -9.38 8.37
N THR A 239 -3.27 -10.62 8.39
CA THR A 239 -4.10 -11.18 9.47
C THR A 239 -3.47 -10.98 10.87
N GLY A 240 -4.30 -10.82 11.89
CA GLY A 240 -3.89 -10.73 13.29
C GLY A 240 -3.97 -9.33 13.90
N LYS A 241 -3.03 -8.97 14.78
CA LYS A 241 -3.09 -7.72 15.57
C LYS A 241 -3.09 -6.43 14.73
N LEU A 242 -2.51 -6.45 13.54
CA LEU A 242 -2.47 -5.29 12.65
C LEU A 242 -3.78 -5.05 11.89
N CYS A 243 -4.73 -6.00 11.95
CA CYS A 243 -6.05 -5.89 11.33
C CYS A 243 -7.13 -5.41 12.32
N THR A 244 -6.74 -4.77 13.40
CA THR A 244 -7.63 -4.16 14.38
C THR A 244 -7.55 -2.64 14.29
N ILE A 245 -8.59 -1.93 14.75
CA ILE A 245 -8.57 -0.46 14.80
C ILE A 245 -7.32 0.05 15.53
N PRO A 246 -6.96 -0.43 16.74
CA PRO A 246 -5.72 0.01 17.40
C PRO A 246 -4.43 -0.32 16.61
N GLY A 247 -4.38 -1.47 15.96
CA GLY A 247 -3.22 -1.88 15.17
C GLY A 247 -3.00 -1.00 13.94
N LEU A 248 -4.07 -0.60 13.26
CA LEU A 248 -4.02 0.24 12.08
C LEU A 248 -3.92 1.72 12.40
N PHE A 249 -4.82 2.22 13.22
CA PHE A 249 -4.97 3.65 13.47
C PHE A 249 -4.17 4.11 14.71
N GLY A 250 -3.92 3.19 15.64
CA GLY A 250 -3.28 3.49 16.91
C GLY A 250 -4.24 3.52 18.08
N ALA A 251 -3.70 3.78 19.26
CA ALA A 251 -4.46 3.83 20.49
C ALA A 251 -3.91 4.90 21.44
N MET A 252 -4.75 5.29 22.39
CA MET A 252 -4.34 6.12 23.51
C MET A 252 -4.37 5.28 24.79
N SER A 253 -3.22 5.09 25.44
CA SER A 253 -3.12 4.33 26.70
C SER A 253 -3.50 5.16 27.93
N GLY A 254 -3.37 6.50 27.88
CA GLY A 254 -3.70 7.48 28.92
C GLY A 254 -4.55 8.63 28.41
N GLU A 255 -4.81 9.61 29.27
CA GLU A 255 -5.56 10.83 28.98
C GLU A 255 -4.64 12.02 28.66
N ASP A 256 -3.43 11.77 28.20
CA ASP A 256 -2.50 12.80 27.78
C ASP A 256 -1.96 12.51 26.36
N LEU A 257 -1.44 13.53 25.70
CA LEU A 257 -0.86 13.40 24.38
C LEU A 257 0.38 12.51 24.35
N ASN A 258 0.99 12.22 25.51
CA ASN A 258 2.17 11.34 25.62
C ASN A 258 1.79 9.86 25.59
N SER A 259 0.50 9.57 25.75
CA SER A 259 -0.03 8.22 25.74
C SER A 259 -0.47 7.72 24.37
N VAL A 260 -0.24 8.49 23.31
CA VAL A 260 -0.59 8.13 21.94
C VAL A 260 0.40 7.09 21.41
N GLU A 261 -0.13 5.93 21.04
CA GLU A 261 0.60 4.89 20.32
C GLU A 261 0.16 4.88 18.86
N LEU A 262 1.07 5.19 17.94
CA LEU A 262 0.76 5.20 16.50
C LEU A 262 0.51 3.78 15.99
N GLY A 263 -0.60 3.61 15.28
CA GLY A 263 -0.86 2.44 14.46
C GLY A 263 -0.04 2.44 13.18
N LEU A 264 -0.28 1.43 12.33
CA LEU A 264 0.45 1.28 11.07
C LEU A 264 0.27 2.48 10.15
N ILE A 265 -0.95 3.04 10.06
CA ILE A 265 -1.26 4.20 9.22
C ILE A 265 -0.44 5.42 9.62
N GLY A 266 -0.37 5.73 10.93
CA GLY A 266 0.43 6.85 11.40
C GLY A 266 1.93 6.69 11.15
N LYS A 267 2.44 5.44 11.24
CA LYS A 267 3.86 5.12 10.97
C LYS A 267 4.20 5.22 9.50
N MET A 268 3.23 5.02 8.61
CA MET A 268 3.44 4.99 7.16
C MET A 268 2.94 6.25 6.46
N ASN A 269 2.72 7.34 7.19
CA ASN A 269 2.31 8.61 6.59
C ASN A 269 3.35 9.06 5.54
N ASN A 270 2.87 9.56 4.39
CA ASN A 270 3.62 9.87 3.18
C ASN A 270 4.31 8.67 2.50
N GLU A 271 3.98 7.44 2.90
CA GLU A 271 4.48 6.20 2.31
C GLU A 271 3.33 5.35 1.79
N ARG A 272 3.34 4.06 2.07
CA ARG A 272 2.30 3.13 1.61
C ARG A 272 2.04 1.98 2.55
N ILE A 273 0.85 1.42 2.41
CA ILE A 273 0.45 0.21 3.12
C ILE A 273 -0.08 -0.80 2.10
N ALA A 274 0.46 -2.01 2.16
CA ALA A 274 -0.11 -3.18 1.51
C ALA A 274 -0.97 -3.94 2.51
N VAL A 275 -2.23 -4.12 2.18
CA VAL A 275 -3.21 -4.86 2.98
C VAL A 275 -3.39 -6.23 2.35
N SER A 276 -2.92 -7.28 3.01
CA SER A 276 -3.09 -8.67 2.55
C SER A 276 -4.27 -9.32 3.25
N GLU A 277 -5.02 -10.15 2.52
CA GLU A 277 -6.18 -10.89 3.03
C GLU A 277 -7.27 -10.00 3.66
N PHE A 278 -7.52 -8.83 3.07
CA PHE A 278 -8.44 -7.84 3.64
C PHE A 278 -9.90 -8.35 3.75
N GLN A 279 -10.28 -9.40 3.03
CA GLN A 279 -11.58 -10.06 3.17
C GLN A 279 -11.83 -10.61 4.59
N THR A 280 -10.77 -10.82 5.38
CA THR A 280 -10.88 -11.30 6.77
C THR A 280 -11.15 -10.19 7.78
N TRP A 281 -11.12 -8.93 7.36
CA TRP A 281 -11.27 -7.77 8.24
C TRP A 281 -12.72 -7.60 8.72
N GLY A 282 -12.90 -7.05 9.92
CA GLY A 282 -14.20 -6.70 10.47
C GLY A 282 -14.83 -5.48 9.79
N SER A 283 -16.15 -5.37 9.80
CA SER A 283 -16.88 -4.21 9.25
C SER A 283 -16.54 -2.90 9.95
N ASP A 284 -16.23 -2.95 11.24
CA ASP A 284 -15.79 -1.80 12.04
C ASP A 284 -14.47 -1.21 11.52
N VAL A 285 -13.50 -2.06 11.17
CA VAL A 285 -12.23 -1.63 10.58
C VAL A 285 -12.44 -1.00 9.21
N PHE A 286 -13.33 -1.58 8.39
CA PHE A 286 -13.68 -1.00 7.09
C PHE A 286 -14.36 0.37 7.24
N GLY A 287 -15.25 0.55 8.22
CA GLY A 287 -15.92 1.80 8.49
C GLY A 287 -14.93 2.94 8.77
N GLU A 288 -13.99 2.71 9.69
CA GLU A 288 -12.93 3.68 10.02
C GLU A 288 -12.01 3.94 8.81
N LEU A 289 -11.67 2.89 8.06
CA LEU A 289 -10.87 3.02 6.86
C LEU A 289 -11.56 3.88 5.80
N MET A 290 -12.87 3.69 5.59
CA MET A 290 -13.64 4.51 4.65
C MET A 290 -13.66 5.98 5.04
N ASN A 291 -13.79 6.28 6.32
CA ASN A 291 -13.70 7.65 6.84
C ASN A 291 -12.32 8.26 6.56
N MET A 292 -11.26 7.53 6.85
CA MET A 292 -9.89 7.96 6.59
C MET A 292 -9.63 8.20 5.09
N LEU A 293 -10.01 7.27 4.23
CA LEU A 293 -9.83 7.40 2.77
C LEU A 293 -10.64 8.56 2.17
N ALA A 294 -11.77 8.92 2.80
CA ALA A 294 -12.57 10.06 2.36
C ALA A 294 -11.94 11.40 2.78
N ASN A 295 -11.40 11.47 3.99
CA ASN A 295 -11.01 12.72 4.65
C ASN A 295 -9.49 12.97 4.58
N GLY A 296 -8.68 11.92 4.34
CA GLY A 296 -7.22 11.97 4.39
C GLY A 296 -6.67 12.23 5.79
N TYR A 297 -7.46 11.93 6.82
CA TYR A 297 -7.06 11.93 8.22
C TYR A 297 -7.91 10.94 9.01
N TYR A 298 -7.46 10.60 10.20
CA TYR A 298 -8.20 9.80 11.19
C TYR A 298 -8.11 10.42 12.56
N THR A 299 -9.03 10.07 13.46
CA THR A 299 -9.10 10.61 14.79
C THR A 299 -9.00 9.48 15.82
N MET A 300 -8.17 9.68 16.83
CA MET A 300 -8.10 8.82 18.01
C MET A 300 -8.74 9.55 19.16
N GLN A 301 -9.66 8.89 19.87
CA GLN A 301 -10.41 9.51 20.98
C GLN A 301 -10.21 8.71 22.27
N LYS A 302 -10.02 9.41 23.38
CA LYS A 302 -10.08 8.84 24.71
C LYS A 302 -10.50 9.88 25.74
N GLY A 303 -11.61 9.64 26.41
CA GLY A 303 -12.18 10.59 27.34
C GLY A 303 -12.60 11.89 26.65
N GLN A 304 -12.00 13.01 27.02
CA GLN A 304 -12.23 14.33 26.42
C GLN A 304 -11.14 14.74 25.41
N ILE A 305 -10.22 13.84 25.09
CA ILE A 305 -9.09 14.15 24.22
C ILE A 305 -9.30 13.51 22.85
N ASP A 306 -9.29 14.36 21.83
CA ASP A 306 -9.33 13.99 20.43
C ASP A 306 -7.98 14.32 19.78
N VAL A 307 -7.37 13.33 19.13
CA VAL A 307 -6.12 13.51 18.39
C VAL A 307 -6.37 13.21 16.93
N GLN A 308 -6.40 14.25 16.11
CA GLN A 308 -6.47 14.10 14.65
C GLN A 308 -5.07 13.90 14.07
N ARG A 309 -4.94 12.96 13.12
CA ARG A 309 -3.70 12.64 12.41
C ARG A 309 -3.94 12.59 10.91
N ASP A 310 -3.01 13.16 10.16
CA ASP A 310 -3.02 13.07 8.71
C ASP A 310 -2.71 11.65 8.25
N ALA A 311 -3.31 11.26 7.13
CA ALA A 311 -3.13 9.96 6.51
C ALA A 311 -2.93 10.12 4.99
N CYS A 312 -1.85 10.82 4.60
CA CYS A 312 -1.45 10.97 3.22
C CYS A 312 -0.56 9.79 2.81
N LEU A 313 -1.18 8.70 2.37
CA LEU A 313 -0.45 7.47 1.99
C LEU A 313 -1.17 6.71 0.89
N ASN A 314 -0.44 5.94 0.11
CA ASN A 314 -1.02 5.03 -0.87
C ASN A 314 -1.36 3.68 -0.21
N MET A 315 -2.54 3.16 -0.51
CA MET A 315 -2.94 1.83 -0.06
C MET A 315 -3.10 0.88 -1.22
N SER A 316 -2.66 -0.35 -1.03
CA SER A 316 -2.93 -1.47 -1.94
C SER A 316 -3.64 -2.59 -1.17
N PHE A 317 -4.79 -3.03 -1.67
CA PHE A 317 -5.62 -4.07 -1.08
C PHE A 317 -5.47 -5.35 -1.89
N TRP A 318 -5.09 -6.44 -1.22
CA TRP A 318 -4.85 -7.73 -1.82
C TRP A 318 -5.76 -8.76 -1.18
N GLY A 319 -6.73 -9.26 -1.92
CA GLY A 319 -7.76 -10.14 -1.40
C GLY A 319 -7.95 -11.41 -2.21
N ASN A 320 -8.57 -12.38 -1.58
CA ASN A 320 -9.11 -13.56 -2.24
C ASN A 320 -10.62 -13.48 -2.15
N PRO A 321 -11.36 -13.95 -3.15
CA PRO A 321 -12.78 -14.18 -3.02
C PRO A 321 -13.06 -15.18 -1.89
N ASP A 322 -14.26 -15.16 -1.32
CA ASP A 322 -14.60 -16.01 -0.20
C ASP A 322 -14.52 -17.52 -0.56
N LYS A 323 -14.29 -18.35 0.45
CA LYS A 323 -13.98 -19.78 0.34
C LYS A 323 -15.07 -20.67 -0.28
N SER A 324 -16.24 -20.16 -0.50
CA SER A 324 -17.36 -20.91 -1.10
C SER A 324 -17.24 -21.15 -2.60
N TYR A 325 -16.04 -21.16 -3.14
CA TYR A 325 -15.78 -21.43 -4.55
C TYR A 325 -16.12 -22.85 -4.94
N SER A 326 -17.25 -23.00 -5.61
CA SER A 326 -17.46 -24.07 -6.59
C SER A 326 -16.84 -23.64 -7.92
N ASP A 327 -16.48 -24.58 -8.80
CA ASP A 327 -15.80 -24.38 -10.09
C ASP A 327 -16.46 -23.37 -11.07
N LYS A 328 -17.57 -22.76 -10.69
CA LYS A 328 -18.23 -21.65 -11.39
C LYS A 328 -18.05 -20.39 -10.57
N MET A 329 -17.15 -19.53 -11.03
CA MET A 329 -16.98 -18.20 -10.44
C MET A 329 -18.28 -17.41 -10.52
N ASP A 330 -18.87 -17.21 -9.36
CA ASP A 330 -19.96 -16.28 -9.18
C ASP A 330 -19.36 -14.85 -9.25
N LYS A 331 -19.86 -14.05 -10.17
CA LYS A 331 -19.41 -12.67 -10.41
C LYS A 331 -19.46 -11.82 -9.13
N LEU A 332 -20.43 -12.06 -8.26
CA LEU A 332 -20.59 -11.34 -7.00
C LEU A 332 -19.53 -11.71 -5.95
N ALA A 333 -19.04 -12.96 -5.96
CA ALA A 333 -18.08 -13.43 -4.98
C ALA A 333 -16.77 -12.63 -4.97
N MET A 334 -16.38 -12.06 -6.10
CA MET A 334 -15.17 -11.25 -6.21
C MET A 334 -15.25 -9.94 -5.44
N LEU A 335 -16.43 -9.34 -5.34
CA LEU A 335 -16.61 -8.05 -4.70
C LEU A 335 -17.10 -8.14 -3.25
N ASP A 336 -17.60 -9.31 -2.83
CA ASP A 336 -18.01 -9.57 -1.45
C ASP A 336 -16.88 -9.35 -0.43
N VAL A 337 -15.63 -9.38 -0.89
CA VAL A 337 -14.47 -9.07 -0.06
C VAL A 337 -14.55 -7.68 0.57
N PHE A 338 -15.30 -6.75 -0.02
CA PHE A 338 -15.53 -5.41 0.52
C PHE A 338 -16.75 -5.33 1.44
N LYS A 339 -17.52 -6.42 1.55
CA LYS A 339 -18.72 -6.52 2.39
C LYS A 339 -19.73 -5.40 2.06
N GLU A 340 -20.33 -4.81 3.08
CA GLU A 340 -21.25 -3.67 2.98
C GLU A 340 -20.62 -2.37 2.43
N TYR A 341 -19.29 -2.32 2.30
CA TYR A 341 -18.56 -1.14 1.82
C TYR A 341 -18.18 -1.22 0.33
N THR A 342 -18.67 -2.20 -0.41
CA THR A 342 -18.31 -2.46 -1.82
C THR A 342 -18.35 -1.17 -2.65
N PHE A 343 -19.46 -0.47 -2.64
CA PHE A 343 -19.62 0.74 -3.43
C PHE A 343 -18.68 1.86 -2.97
N GLN A 344 -18.54 2.04 -1.68
CA GLN A 344 -17.66 3.05 -1.09
C GLN A 344 -16.20 2.77 -1.43
N MET A 345 -15.77 1.50 -1.43
CA MET A 345 -14.44 1.10 -1.87
C MET A 345 -14.24 1.39 -3.35
N ILE A 346 -15.17 0.98 -4.21
CA ILE A 346 -15.09 1.24 -5.65
C ILE A 346 -14.91 2.74 -5.94
N SER A 347 -15.61 3.62 -5.24
CA SER A 347 -15.51 5.07 -5.45
C SER A 347 -14.17 5.65 -4.97
N ARG A 348 -13.49 5.02 -3.99
CA ARG A 348 -12.25 5.52 -3.39
C ARG A 348 -11.00 4.92 -4.00
N MET A 349 -11.08 3.70 -4.51
CA MET A 349 -9.95 3.10 -5.21
C MET A 349 -9.74 3.75 -6.57
N THR A 350 -8.49 4.05 -6.88
CA THR A 350 -8.11 4.57 -8.20
C THR A 350 -8.27 3.47 -9.26
N LEU A 351 -7.81 2.27 -8.93
CA LEU A 351 -7.91 1.09 -9.80
C LEU A 351 -8.36 -0.12 -8.98
N ILE A 352 -9.24 -0.93 -9.55
CA ILE A 352 -9.65 -2.21 -8.98
C ILE A 352 -9.55 -3.28 -10.06
N PHE A 353 -8.82 -4.33 -9.78
CA PHE A 353 -8.73 -5.51 -10.63
C PHE A 353 -9.38 -6.69 -9.91
N ALA A 354 -10.56 -7.06 -10.37
CA ALA A 354 -11.30 -8.24 -9.90
C ALA A 354 -11.20 -9.32 -10.96
N GLN A 355 -10.23 -10.23 -10.84
CA GLN A 355 -9.91 -11.20 -11.89
C GLN A 355 -9.38 -12.51 -11.32
N MET A 356 -9.57 -13.62 -12.05
CA MET A 356 -9.19 -14.96 -11.57
C MET A 356 -7.70 -15.11 -11.29
N SER A 357 -6.86 -14.49 -12.10
CA SER A 357 -5.42 -14.61 -12.05
C SER A 357 -4.74 -13.26 -12.23
N LEU A 358 -3.57 -13.07 -11.62
CA LEU A 358 -2.71 -11.91 -11.87
C LEU A 358 -2.30 -11.78 -13.35
N THR A 359 -2.47 -12.83 -14.13
CA THR A 359 -2.11 -12.90 -15.55
C THR A 359 -3.30 -12.77 -16.49
N TYR A 360 -4.50 -12.51 -15.97
CA TYR A 360 -5.72 -12.43 -16.76
C TYR A 360 -5.60 -11.42 -17.89
N GLY A 361 -5.99 -11.83 -19.09
CA GLY A 361 -5.92 -11.00 -20.29
C GLY A 361 -4.55 -10.98 -20.98
N ASP A 362 -3.58 -11.78 -20.53
CA ASP A 362 -2.29 -11.95 -21.21
C ASP A 362 -2.25 -13.29 -21.98
N ASP A 363 -2.30 -13.23 -23.31
CA ASP A 363 -2.27 -14.41 -24.20
C ASP A 363 -0.98 -15.21 -24.08
N ASN A 364 0.08 -14.63 -23.51
CA ASN A 364 1.38 -15.28 -23.30
C ASN A 364 1.56 -15.84 -21.88
N ALA A 365 0.59 -15.66 -21.00
CA ALA A 365 0.67 -16.05 -19.58
C ALA A 365 1.11 -17.51 -19.42
N ASP A 366 0.47 -18.44 -20.12
CA ASP A 366 0.75 -19.87 -20.04
C ASP A 366 2.17 -20.23 -20.46
N LYS A 367 2.67 -19.61 -21.51
CA LYS A 367 4.04 -19.84 -22.00
C LYS A 367 5.05 -19.33 -20.99
N PHE A 368 4.76 -18.17 -20.40
CA PHE A 368 5.64 -17.55 -19.43
C PHE A 368 5.66 -18.33 -18.11
N VAL A 369 4.51 -18.72 -17.59
CA VAL A 369 4.40 -19.53 -16.36
C VAL A 369 5.13 -20.86 -16.54
N LYS A 370 4.93 -21.57 -17.66
CA LYS A 370 5.66 -22.80 -17.98
C LYS A 370 7.17 -22.58 -18.02
N ARG A 371 7.63 -21.52 -18.70
CA ARG A 371 9.05 -21.17 -18.76
C ARG A 371 9.61 -20.88 -17.38
N LYS A 372 8.88 -20.12 -16.55
CA LYS A 372 9.28 -19.77 -15.19
C LYS A 372 9.38 -20.99 -14.28
N ILE A 373 8.42 -21.91 -14.38
CA ILE A 373 8.49 -23.19 -13.66
C ILE A 373 9.75 -23.94 -14.06
N MET A 374 10.06 -24.03 -15.34
CA MET A 374 11.28 -24.69 -15.85
C MET A 374 12.54 -23.98 -15.37
N ASP A 375 12.59 -22.65 -15.41
CA ASP A 375 13.74 -21.87 -14.96
C ASP A 375 13.97 -22.01 -13.44
N ASN A 376 12.89 -22.11 -12.65
CA ASN A 376 12.98 -22.41 -11.22
C ASN A 376 13.47 -23.85 -10.97
N MET A 377 12.92 -24.83 -11.67
CA MET A 377 13.34 -26.24 -11.54
C MET A 377 14.80 -26.44 -11.94
N THR A 378 15.31 -25.68 -12.91
CA THR A 378 16.70 -25.72 -13.36
C THR A 378 17.65 -24.84 -12.53
N GLY A 379 17.15 -24.13 -11.53
CA GLY A 379 17.93 -23.22 -10.68
C GLY A 379 18.50 -22.02 -11.42
N LYS A 380 17.99 -21.67 -12.59
CA LYS A 380 18.52 -20.59 -13.45
C LYS A 380 18.45 -19.22 -12.79
N PHE A 381 17.42 -18.97 -11.97
CA PHE A 381 17.26 -17.72 -11.22
C PHE A 381 18.06 -17.69 -9.90
N GLU A 382 18.57 -18.82 -9.48
CA GLU A 382 19.32 -18.98 -8.24
C GLU A 382 20.84 -18.76 -8.40
N THR A 383 21.30 -18.52 -9.64
CA THR A 383 22.72 -18.24 -9.87
C THR A 383 23.15 -16.95 -9.16
N PRO A 384 24.38 -16.91 -8.63
CA PRO A 384 24.90 -15.69 -7.97
C PRO A 384 24.82 -14.45 -8.86
N GLN A 385 25.08 -14.62 -10.17
CA GLN A 385 24.99 -13.53 -11.15
C GLN A 385 23.55 -13.01 -11.31
N ALA A 386 22.56 -13.89 -11.44
CA ALA A 386 21.15 -13.50 -11.57
C ALA A 386 20.64 -12.75 -10.30
N LYS A 387 21.06 -13.21 -9.12
CA LYS A 387 20.75 -12.52 -7.85
C LYS A 387 21.42 -11.16 -7.76
N ALA A 388 22.67 -11.05 -8.16
CA ALA A 388 23.40 -9.78 -8.16
C ALA A 388 22.75 -8.76 -9.12
N GLU A 389 22.38 -9.19 -10.31
CA GLU A 389 21.71 -8.35 -11.31
C GLU A 389 20.34 -7.86 -10.81
N LEU A 390 19.51 -8.73 -10.22
CA LEU A 390 18.23 -8.33 -9.64
C LEU A 390 18.42 -7.33 -8.48
N LYS A 391 19.41 -7.54 -7.63
CA LYS A 391 19.75 -6.63 -6.54
C LYS A 391 20.17 -5.26 -7.07
N MET A 392 20.96 -5.23 -8.14
CA MET A 392 21.37 -4.01 -8.83
C MET A 392 20.15 -3.23 -9.36
N TRP A 393 19.24 -3.88 -10.08
CA TRP A 393 18.03 -3.26 -10.61
C TRP A 393 17.11 -2.74 -9.51
N ARG A 394 16.88 -3.51 -8.45
CA ARG A 394 16.09 -3.08 -7.29
C ARG A 394 16.66 -1.84 -6.64
N ARG A 395 17.99 -1.80 -6.46
CA ARG A 395 18.68 -0.65 -5.86
C ARG A 395 18.59 0.59 -6.75
N PHE A 396 18.77 0.45 -8.05
CA PHE A 396 18.64 1.54 -9.00
C PHE A 396 17.21 2.08 -9.04
N PHE A 397 16.22 1.22 -9.23
CA PHE A 397 14.83 1.66 -9.33
C PHE A 397 14.26 2.18 -8.01
N LYS A 398 14.76 1.74 -6.88
CA LYS A 398 14.47 2.37 -5.57
C LYS A 398 14.84 3.85 -5.59
N GLU A 399 16.06 4.18 -6.03
CA GLU A 399 16.51 5.56 -6.11
C GLU A 399 15.82 6.33 -7.23
N TYR A 400 15.54 5.68 -8.35
CA TYR A 400 14.75 6.27 -9.43
C TYR A 400 13.34 6.66 -8.95
N LEU A 401 12.61 5.77 -8.30
CA LEU A 401 11.27 6.05 -7.76
C LEU A 401 11.29 7.19 -6.72
N ARG A 402 12.31 7.24 -5.88
CA ARG A 402 12.52 8.36 -4.95
C ARG A 402 12.70 9.68 -5.69
N TYR A 403 13.47 9.66 -6.77
CA TYR A 403 13.71 10.86 -7.58
C TYR A 403 12.42 11.33 -8.25
N VAL A 404 11.75 10.44 -8.99
CA VAL A 404 10.57 10.79 -9.78
C VAL A 404 9.33 11.07 -8.92
N SER A 405 9.26 10.54 -7.70
CA SER A 405 8.18 10.88 -6.75
C SER A 405 8.15 12.37 -6.40
N ARG A 406 9.25 13.11 -6.64
CA ARG A 406 9.34 14.57 -6.42
C ARG A 406 8.99 15.40 -7.63
N LEU A 407 8.88 14.78 -8.80
CA LEU A 407 8.44 15.47 -9.99
C LEU A 407 6.96 15.83 -9.85
N ASN A 408 6.61 17.06 -10.17
CA ASN A 408 5.22 17.50 -10.29
C ASN A 408 4.97 17.84 -11.76
N PRO A 409 4.59 16.84 -12.58
CA PRO A 409 4.40 17.05 -14.01
C PRO A 409 3.35 18.11 -14.29
N ASP A 410 3.71 19.04 -15.16
CA ASP A 410 2.83 20.09 -15.63
C ASP A 410 1.73 19.51 -16.52
N MET A 411 0.53 20.06 -16.41
CA MET A 411 -0.65 19.63 -17.13
C MET A 411 -1.27 20.72 -18.02
N ASP A 412 -0.78 21.95 -17.95
CA ASP A 412 -1.40 23.12 -18.60
C ASP A 412 -1.51 22.94 -20.12
N VAL A 413 -0.57 22.21 -20.72
CA VAL A 413 -0.53 21.99 -22.20
C VAL A 413 -1.67 21.08 -22.69
N ILE A 414 -2.27 20.27 -21.80
CA ILE A 414 -3.23 19.23 -22.19
C ILE A 414 -4.53 19.29 -21.38
N GLU A 415 -4.78 20.39 -20.67
CA GLU A 415 -5.94 20.50 -19.76
C GLU A 415 -7.26 20.23 -20.50
N ASP A 416 -7.47 20.82 -21.68
CA ASP A 416 -8.66 20.60 -22.51
C ASP A 416 -8.76 19.15 -23.00
N PHE A 417 -7.63 18.55 -23.37
CA PHE A 417 -7.58 17.15 -23.81
C PHE A 417 -7.89 16.16 -22.69
N ILE A 418 -7.45 16.43 -21.48
CA ILE A 418 -7.74 15.56 -20.33
C ILE A 418 -9.23 15.46 -20.10
N TRP A 419 -9.91 16.58 -20.15
CA TRP A 419 -11.36 16.62 -19.99
C TRP A 419 -12.06 15.84 -21.10
N GLN A 420 -11.66 16.03 -22.35
CA GLN A 420 -12.21 15.29 -23.49
C GLN A 420 -11.99 13.76 -23.37
N GLU A 421 -10.78 13.35 -23.00
CA GLU A 421 -10.45 11.94 -22.83
C GLU A 421 -11.20 11.31 -21.65
N PHE A 422 -11.33 12.02 -20.54
CA PHE A 422 -12.11 11.54 -19.41
C PHE A 422 -13.61 11.51 -19.75
N SER A 423 -14.16 12.52 -20.41
CA SER A 423 -15.56 12.52 -20.87
C SER A 423 -15.84 11.32 -21.77
N SER A 424 -14.90 10.93 -22.63
CA SER A 424 -15.05 9.72 -23.43
C SER A 424 -15.06 8.43 -22.62
N VAL A 425 -14.42 8.43 -21.43
CA VAL A 425 -14.52 7.31 -20.47
C VAL A 425 -15.87 7.33 -19.75
N GLU A 426 -16.34 8.50 -19.32
CA GLU A 426 -17.65 8.68 -18.68
C GLU A 426 -18.83 8.30 -19.60
N GLU A 427 -18.69 8.58 -20.88
CA GLU A 427 -19.69 8.21 -21.89
C GLU A 427 -19.70 6.71 -22.21
N SER A 428 -18.66 5.98 -21.82
CA SER A 428 -18.60 4.53 -22.05
C SER A 428 -19.72 3.82 -21.27
N GLU A 429 -20.29 2.79 -21.89
CA GLU A 429 -21.29 1.94 -21.22
C GLU A 429 -20.74 1.31 -19.95
N GLU A 430 -19.44 1.02 -19.96
CA GLU A 430 -18.73 0.47 -18.82
C GLU A 430 -18.73 1.43 -17.63
N PHE A 431 -18.36 2.68 -17.84
CA PHE A 431 -18.34 3.67 -16.76
C PHE A 431 -19.75 3.92 -16.22
N LYS A 432 -20.72 4.09 -17.11
CA LYS A 432 -22.12 4.31 -16.75
C LYS A 432 -22.67 3.15 -15.91
N LYS A 433 -22.33 1.90 -16.24
CA LYS A 433 -22.74 0.73 -15.48
C LYS A 433 -22.15 0.69 -14.07
N VAL A 434 -20.93 1.19 -13.87
CA VAL A 434 -20.25 1.17 -12.58
C VAL A 434 -20.58 2.38 -11.71
N PHE A 435 -20.75 3.57 -12.31
CA PHE A 435 -20.78 4.85 -11.59
C PHE A 435 -22.03 5.70 -11.78
N LEU A 436 -23.14 5.10 -12.22
CA LEU A 436 -24.34 5.85 -12.54
C LEU A 436 -24.69 7.02 -11.60
N GLN A 437 -24.86 8.20 -12.20
CA GLN A 437 -25.69 9.35 -11.82
C GLN A 437 -25.39 10.21 -10.58
N ARG A 438 -24.14 10.31 -10.05
CA ARG A 438 -23.87 11.29 -8.98
C ARG A 438 -22.64 12.15 -9.29
N ALA A 439 -22.84 13.45 -9.47
CA ALA A 439 -21.82 14.46 -9.76
C ALA A 439 -20.60 14.45 -8.80
N GLU A 440 -20.78 14.14 -7.52
CA GLU A 440 -19.69 14.02 -6.57
C GLU A 440 -18.72 12.85 -6.88
N ARG A 441 -19.21 11.81 -7.55
CA ARG A 441 -18.41 10.63 -7.91
C ARG A 441 -17.59 10.91 -9.16
N GLU A 442 -18.14 11.62 -10.10
CA GLU A 442 -17.46 12.05 -11.32
C GLU A 442 -16.23 12.88 -10.99
N ASN A 443 -16.36 13.89 -10.12
CA ASN A 443 -15.24 14.71 -9.68
C ASN A 443 -14.12 13.89 -9.03
N ARG A 444 -14.45 12.89 -8.21
CA ARG A 444 -13.44 12.03 -7.58
C ARG A 444 -12.76 11.13 -8.60
N LYS A 445 -13.50 10.53 -9.52
CA LYS A 445 -12.94 9.71 -10.59
C LYS A 445 -12.09 10.51 -11.54
N PHE A 446 -12.50 11.71 -11.87
CA PHE A 446 -11.70 12.64 -12.66
C PHE A 446 -10.37 12.97 -11.95
N GLN A 447 -10.40 13.29 -10.66
CA GLN A 447 -9.16 13.51 -9.90
C GLN A 447 -8.27 12.26 -9.89
N GLN A 448 -8.85 11.07 -9.73
CA GLN A 448 -8.11 9.81 -9.79
C GLN A 448 -7.49 9.58 -11.18
N PHE A 449 -8.21 9.93 -12.24
CA PHE A 449 -7.69 9.88 -13.62
C PHE A 449 -6.50 10.83 -13.82
N ILE A 450 -6.59 12.07 -13.31
CA ILE A 450 -5.49 13.03 -13.29
C ILE A 450 -4.28 12.45 -12.57
N ASN A 451 -4.50 11.81 -11.41
CA ASN A 451 -3.42 11.19 -10.64
C ASN A 451 -2.72 10.07 -11.42
N LEU A 452 -3.47 9.28 -12.19
CA LEU A 452 -2.88 8.27 -13.08
C LEU A 452 -2.01 8.92 -14.16
N CYS A 453 -2.50 9.97 -14.82
CA CYS A 453 -1.74 10.70 -15.86
C CYS A 453 -0.42 11.26 -15.29
N LYS A 454 -0.48 11.95 -14.17
CA LYS A 454 0.71 12.46 -13.47
C LYS A 454 1.63 11.35 -12.99
N GLY A 455 1.07 10.26 -12.46
CA GLY A 455 1.83 9.10 -12.01
C GLY A 455 2.59 8.43 -13.17
N LEU A 456 1.97 8.28 -14.32
CA LEU A 456 2.60 7.71 -15.52
C LEU A 456 3.71 8.63 -16.06
N ALA A 457 3.49 9.95 -16.06
CA ALA A 457 4.53 10.91 -16.41
C ALA A 457 5.74 10.78 -15.46
N ARG A 458 5.51 10.74 -14.15
CA ARG A 458 6.56 10.50 -13.16
C ARG A 458 7.33 9.20 -13.43
N LEU A 459 6.64 8.08 -13.64
CA LEU A 459 7.27 6.78 -13.90
C LEU A 459 8.13 6.78 -15.17
N ASN A 460 7.82 7.63 -16.14
CA ASN A 460 8.62 7.83 -17.35
C ASN A 460 9.72 8.91 -17.16
N GLY A 461 9.74 9.63 -16.05
CA GLY A 461 10.69 10.70 -15.78
C GLY A 461 10.35 12.02 -16.48
N ASP A 462 9.10 12.18 -16.94
CA ASP A 462 8.65 13.35 -17.68
C ASP A 462 8.19 14.46 -16.72
N SER A 463 8.56 15.69 -17.03
CA SER A 463 8.13 16.89 -16.29
C SER A 463 6.79 17.45 -16.79
N VAL A 464 6.24 16.91 -17.88
CA VAL A 464 4.99 17.35 -18.51
C VAL A 464 4.16 16.12 -18.84
N VAL A 465 2.87 16.18 -18.55
CA VAL A 465 1.92 15.14 -18.99
C VAL A 465 1.64 15.35 -20.48
N ASN A 466 1.75 14.30 -21.28
CA ASN A 466 1.52 14.32 -22.72
C ASN A 466 0.43 13.33 -23.14
N SER A 467 0.06 13.34 -24.41
CA SER A 467 -1.00 12.48 -24.96
C SER A 467 -0.77 10.97 -24.76
N ASN A 468 0.50 10.52 -24.73
CA ASN A 468 0.80 9.12 -24.47
C ASN A 468 0.45 8.72 -23.03
N HIS A 469 0.70 9.60 -22.05
CA HIS A 469 0.30 9.38 -20.66
C HIS A 469 -1.22 9.33 -20.51
N LEU A 470 -1.94 10.20 -21.23
CA LEU A 470 -3.40 10.16 -21.26
C LEU A 470 -3.93 8.85 -21.82
N TYR A 471 -3.37 8.41 -22.95
CA TYR A 471 -3.76 7.14 -23.57
C TYR A 471 -3.48 5.94 -22.65
N GLN A 472 -2.31 5.90 -22.02
CA GLN A 472 -1.97 4.83 -21.06
C GLN A 472 -2.90 4.87 -19.84
N ALA A 473 -3.18 6.05 -19.27
CA ALA A 473 -4.09 6.21 -18.15
C ALA A 473 -5.50 5.72 -18.50
N LYS A 474 -6.02 6.13 -19.67
CA LYS A 474 -7.32 5.69 -20.18
C LYS A 474 -7.38 4.17 -20.36
N THR A 475 -6.35 3.59 -20.97
CA THR A 475 -6.27 2.14 -21.17
C THR A 475 -6.28 1.41 -19.84
N LEU A 476 -5.48 1.85 -18.87
CA LEU A 476 -5.38 1.24 -17.55
C LEU A 476 -6.70 1.38 -16.77
N PHE A 477 -7.32 2.55 -16.83
CA PHE A 477 -8.60 2.82 -16.18
C PHE A 477 -9.71 1.96 -16.78
N ASN A 478 -9.81 1.88 -18.11
CA ASN A 478 -10.79 1.04 -18.81
C ASN A 478 -10.57 -0.46 -18.54
N THR A 479 -9.31 -0.90 -18.45
CA THR A 479 -9.01 -2.29 -18.07
C THR A 479 -9.53 -2.59 -16.66
N SER A 480 -9.32 -1.67 -15.71
CA SER A 480 -9.87 -1.79 -14.36
C SER A 480 -11.40 -1.84 -14.37
N LEU A 481 -12.06 -0.93 -15.10
CA LEU A 481 -13.52 -0.92 -15.24
C LEU A 481 -14.04 -2.21 -15.84
N LYS A 482 -13.38 -2.74 -16.87
CA LYS A 482 -13.79 -3.99 -17.51
C LYS A 482 -13.79 -5.16 -16.52
N THR A 483 -12.74 -5.29 -15.70
CA THR A 483 -12.70 -6.35 -14.69
C THR A 483 -13.78 -6.17 -13.61
N LEU A 484 -14.16 -4.93 -13.31
CA LEU A 484 -15.26 -4.66 -12.39
C LEU A 484 -16.60 -5.09 -12.98
N ILE A 485 -16.89 -4.69 -14.22
CA ILE A 485 -18.18 -4.99 -14.88
C ILE A 485 -18.41 -6.48 -15.03
N GLU A 486 -17.35 -7.22 -15.32
CA GLU A 486 -17.42 -8.68 -15.39
C GLU A 486 -17.84 -9.30 -14.05
N ASN A 487 -17.77 -8.56 -12.94
CA ASN A 487 -18.00 -9.02 -11.58
C ASN A 487 -19.04 -8.21 -10.79
N ILE A 488 -19.61 -7.14 -11.36
CA ILE A 488 -20.68 -6.35 -10.72
C ILE A 488 -22.03 -6.75 -11.35
N PRO A 489 -23.06 -7.01 -10.55
CA PRO A 489 -24.41 -7.07 -11.06
C PRO A 489 -24.81 -5.73 -11.65
N LEU A 490 -25.35 -5.73 -12.87
CA LEU A 490 -25.65 -4.53 -13.65
C LEU A 490 -26.84 -3.70 -13.12
N ASN A 491 -27.33 -3.95 -11.91
CA ASN A 491 -28.44 -3.21 -11.31
C ASN A 491 -27.93 -2.13 -10.36
N VAL A 492 -28.15 -0.89 -10.75
CA VAL A 492 -27.72 0.32 -10.01
C VAL A 492 -28.48 0.48 -8.70
N ASP A 493 -29.76 0.18 -8.71
CA ASP A 493 -30.59 0.30 -7.52
C ASP A 493 -30.13 -0.68 -6.43
N LEU A 494 -29.63 -1.86 -6.83
CA LEU A 494 -29.01 -2.80 -5.91
C LEU A 494 -27.67 -2.28 -5.36
N MET A 495 -26.86 -1.61 -6.19
CA MET A 495 -25.59 -1.02 -5.73
C MET A 495 -25.79 0.16 -4.77
N GLU A 496 -26.91 0.85 -4.87
CA GLU A 496 -27.29 1.93 -3.95
C GLU A 496 -28.06 1.43 -2.73
N ALA A 497 -28.47 0.18 -2.72
CA ALA A 497 -29.19 -0.41 -1.61
C ALA A 497 -28.33 -0.51 -0.34
N ASP A 498 -28.99 -0.62 0.80
CA ASP A 498 -28.37 -0.99 2.07
C ASP A 498 -27.50 -2.26 1.88
N GLY A 499 -26.31 -2.27 2.47
CA GLY A 499 -25.38 -3.40 2.38
C GLY A 499 -25.99 -4.76 2.74
N LYS A 500 -27.02 -4.79 3.62
CA LYS A 500 -27.78 -6.01 3.91
C LYS A 500 -28.59 -6.51 2.73
N VAL A 501 -29.17 -5.60 1.94
CA VAL A 501 -29.92 -5.96 0.72
C VAL A 501 -28.98 -6.52 -0.33
N GLN A 502 -27.80 -5.89 -0.49
CA GLN A 502 -26.76 -6.36 -1.40
C GLN A 502 -26.26 -7.75 -1.02
N GLN A 503 -25.94 -7.97 0.27
CA GLN A 503 -25.51 -9.27 0.77
C GLN A 503 -26.57 -10.35 0.58
N LEU A 504 -27.82 -10.01 0.85
CA LEU A 504 -28.94 -10.93 0.67
C LEU A 504 -29.12 -11.32 -0.81
N TYR A 505 -29.09 -10.35 -1.71
CA TYR A 505 -29.19 -10.64 -3.15
C TYR A 505 -28.01 -11.49 -3.63
N ALA A 506 -26.79 -11.14 -3.25
CA ALA A 506 -25.62 -11.94 -3.57
C ALA A 506 -25.73 -13.39 -3.07
N ALA A 507 -26.22 -13.58 -1.86
CA ALA A 507 -26.45 -14.91 -1.30
C ALA A 507 -27.57 -15.66 -2.04
N LEU A 508 -28.65 -14.97 -2.43
CA LEU A 508 -29.72 -15.56 -3.23
C LEU A 508 -29.21 -16.06 -4.59
N VAL A 509 -28.46 -15.22 -5.31
CA VAL A 509 -27.91 -15.63 -6.62
C VAL A 509 -26.98 -16.83 -6.48
N ARG A 510 -26.06 -16.82 -5.50
CA ARG A 510 -25.09 -17.91 -5.28
C ARG A 510 -25.74 -19.26 -4.96
N ASN A 511 -26.84 -19.23 -4.23
CA ASN A 511 -27.47 -20.44 -3.75
C ASN A 511 -28.70 -20.82 -4.57
N SER A 512 -28.94 -20.16 -5.70
CA SER A 512 -29.98 -20.45 -6.65
C SER A 512 -29.56 -21.55 -7.63
N ASP A 513 -30.51 -22.27 -8.11
CA ASP A 513 -30.33 -23.24 -9.20
C ASP A 513 -30.53 -22.50 -10.54
N SER A 514 -29.48 -22.02 -11.16
CA SER A 514 -29.49 -21.22 -12.40
C SER A 514 -30.35 -19.94 -12.31
N GLY A 515 -30.23 -19.21 -11.20
CA GLY A 515 -30.96 -17.96 -10.96
C GLY A 515 -32.40 -18.16 -10.51
N GLN A 516 -32.78 -19.36 -10.06
CA GLN A 516 -34.17 -19.69 -9.69
C GLN A 516 -34.25 -20.47 -8.38
N TYR A 517 -35.37 -20.29 -7.68
CA TYR A 517 -35.81 -21.15 -6.58
C TYR A 517 -37.21 -21.67 -6.87
N ASP A 518 -37.46 -22.93 -6.56
CA ASP A 518 -38.77 -23.55 -6.80
C ASP A 518 -39.92 -22.87 -6.05
N ASN A 519 -39.63 -22.28 -4.91
CA ASN A 519 -40.60 -21.48 -4.16
C ASN A 519 -39.91 -20.55 -3.12
N LEU A 520 -40.70 -19.60 -2.60
CA LEU A 520 -40.24 -18.64 -1.60
C LEU A 520 -39.79 -19.31 -0.28
N LEU A 521 -40.38 -20.43 0.09
CA LEU A 521 -40.04 -21.14 1.32
C LEU A 521 -38.64 -21.74 1.25
N GLU A 522 -38.27 -22.27 0.10
CA GLU A 522 -36.93 -22.79 -0.16
C GLU A 522 -35.87 -21.69 -0.09
N ALA A 523 -36.11 -20.56 -0.76
CA ALA A 523 -35.21 -19.42 -0.70
C ALA A 523 -35.06 -18.91 0.74
N LYS A 524 -36.14 -18.74 1.49
CA LYS A 524 -36.10 -18.33 2.90
C LYS A 524 -35.30 -19.32 3.75
N LYS A 525 -35.44 -20.63 3.52
CA LYS A 525 -34.70 -21.66 4.24
C LYS A 525 -33.20 -21.60 3.92
N ARG A 526 -32.84 -21.60 2.64
CA ARG A 526 -31.42 -21.51 2.22
C ARG A 526 -30.74 -20.24 2.77
N MET A 527 -31.44 -19.10 2.78
CA MET A 527 -30.90 -17.85 3.37
C MET A 527 -30.77 -17.94 4.89
N SER A 528 -31.73 -18.54 5.58
CA SER A 528 -31.70 -18.78 7.02
C SER A 528 -30.51 -19.65 7.43
N ASP A 529 -30.19 -20.67 6.65
CA ASP A 529 -29.03 -21.55 6.86
C ASP A 529 -27.70 -20.81 6.77
N LEU A 530 -27.67 -19.65 6.08
CA LEU A 530 -26.54 -18.75 5.96
C LEU A 530 -26.56 -17.60 6.99
N GLY A 531 -27.53 -17.61 7.92
CA GLY A 531 -27.68 -16.53 8.89
C GLY A 531 -28.29 -15.24 8.32
N LEU A 532 -28.87 -15.30 7.11
CA LEU A 532 -29.52 -14.18 6.44
C LEU A 532 -31.04 -14.30 6.52
N SER A 533 -31.74 -13.16 6.51
CA SER A 533 -33.22 -13.14 6.57
C SER A 533 -33.80 -12.52 5.31
N LEU A 534 -34.50 -13.34 4.52
CA LEU A 534 -35.34 -12.86 3.42
C LEU A 534 -36.73 -12.47 3.99
N SER A 535 -36.76 -11.29 4.65
CA SER A 535 -38.03 -10.70 5.13
C SER A 535 -38.90 -10.21 3.98
N ASP A 536 -40.19 -9.99 4.26
CA ASP A 536 -41.10 -9.47 3.23
C ASP A 536 -40.72 -8.06 2.77
N ASP A 537 -40.16 -7.22 3.65
CA ASP A 537 -39.61 -5.90 3.31
C ASP A 537 -38.42 -6.04 2.35
N MET A 538 -37.46 -6.92 2.64
CA MET A 538 -36.33 -7.20 1.76
C MET A 538 -36.75 -7.77 0.41
N LYS A 539 -37.72 -8.67 0.42
CA LYS A 539 -38.31 -9.23 -0.80
C LYS A 539 -38.93 -8.14 -1.67
N THR A 540 -39.75 -7.25 -1.07
CA THR A 540 -40.35 -6.13 -1.79
C THR A 540 -39.29 -5.20 -2.38
N LYS A 541 -38.26 -4.86 -1.62
CA LYS A 541 -37.15 -4.05 -2.12
C LYS A 541 -36.44 -4.68 -3.33
N LEU A 542 -36.17 -5.98 -3.30
CA LEU A 542 -35.53 -6.67 -4.43
C LEU A 542 -36.44 -6.75 -5.68
N ILE A 543 -37.76 -6.86 -5.49
CA ILE A 543 -38.74 -6.81 -6.59
C ILE A 543 -38.80 -5.37 -7.16
N ASP A 544 -38.92 -4.37 -6.31
CA ASP A 544 -38.98 -2.95 -6.73
C ASP A 544 -37.72 -2.53 -7.47
N MET A 545 -36.58 -3.11 -7.11
CA MET A 545 -35.29 -2.93 -7.81
C MET A 545 -35.22 -3.71 -9.13
N GLY A 546 -36.20 -4.56 -9.46
CA GLY A 546 -36.22 -5.36 -10.69
C GLY A 546 -35.18 -6.47 -10.76
N VAL A 547 -34.55 -6.84 -9.63
CA VAL A 547 -33.54 -7.93 -9.56
C VAL A 547 -34.15 -9.28 -9.17
N MET A 548 -35.37 -9.27 -8.71
CA MET A 548 -36.14 -10.46 -8.32
C MET A 548 -37.57 -10.34 -8.79
N ASP A 549 -38.16 -11.44 -9.19
CA ASP A 549 -39.60 -11.54 -9.42
C ASP A 549 -40.16 -12.88 -8.90
N ILE A 550 -41.48 -12.96 -8.77
CA ILE A 550 -42.18 -14.19 -8.39
C ILE A 550 -43.14 -14.52 -9.50
N VAL A 551 -42.78 -15.51 -10.32
CA VAL A 551 -43.56 -15.97 -11.44
C VAL A 551 -44.04 -17.40 -11.14
N ASP A 552 -45.37 -17.61 -11.15
CA ASP A 552 -46.00 -18.93 -10.85
C ASP A 552 -45.53 -19.57 -9.53
N GLY A 553 -45.25 -18.73 -8.51
CA GLY A 553 -44.80 -19.18 -7.21
C GLY A 553 -43.30 -19.51 -7.11
N ARG A 554 -42.56 -19.41 -8.21
CA ARG A 554 -41.09 -19.52 -8.26
C ARG A 554 -40.43 -18.18 -8.14
N ILE A 555 -39.30 -18.12 -7.46
CA ILE A 555 -38.44 -16.94 -7.45
C ILE A 555 -37.54 -16.98 -8.66
N MET A 556 -37.58 -15.92 -9.44
CA MET A 556 -36.69 -15.66 -10.55
C MET A 556 -35.72 -14.54 -10.13
N LEU A 557 -34.43 -14.77 -10.25
CA LEU A 557 -33.40 -13.76 -10.05
C LEU A 557 -32.87 -13.36 -11.42
N TYR A 558 -32.84 -12.08 -11.67
CA TYR A 558 -32.41 -11.57 -12.95
C TYR A 558 -30.93 -11.19 -12.85
N ASP A 559 -30.08 -11.94 -13.57
CA ASP A 559 -28.72 -11.53 -13.89
C ASP A 559 -28.80 -10.28 -14.77
N LEU A 560 -28.39 -9.18 -14.24
CA LEU A 560 -28.41 -7.92 -14.94
C LEU A 560 -27.04 -7.56 -15.49
#